data_2a9ab74adb8ca158cc036fc2311c5485
#
_entry.id   2a9ab74adb8ca158cc036fc2311c5485
#
_cell.length_a   1.000
_cell.length_b   1.000
_cell.length_c   1.000
_cell.angle_alpha   90.00
_cell.angle_beta   90.00
_cell.angle_gamma   90.00
#
_symmetry.space_group_name_H-M   'P 1'
#
loop_
_entity.id
_entity.type
_entity.pdbx_description
1 polymer ?
#
loop_
_entity_poly.entity_id
_entity_poly.type
_entity_poly.pdbx_seq_one_letter_code
_entity_poly.pdbx_strand_id
1 'polypeptide(L)'
;MSMRSHYCGLVTEALNTQTVTLCGWVNRRRDHGGVIFVDLRDREGYVQVVCDPDRPEMFKTAEGLRNEFCVQVKGVVRPRPEGTTNDNLKSGKIEVLCHELTVLNPSVTPPFLLDDENLSETTRLTHRVLDLRRPYMQNNLMLRYKVAMEVRKFLDTEGFIDIETPMLTKSTPEGARDYLVPSRVHDGQFFALPQSPQLFKQLLMVAGYDRYYQITKCFRDEDLRADRQPEFTQIDIETSFLGEEDIRAMFQGMICKVFKNVLNVELGEFPVMAYAEAMHRFGSDKPDLRIKMEFTELTDVMADVDFKVFSGPATTPGGRVVALRVPQGGQMSRSEIDGYTEFVKIYGAKGLAWIKVNEVAKGRDGLQSPIVKNLHDKAVADILARTGAQDGDLLFFGADKAKVVNDAIGALRIKIGLSDFAKKSGLFENRWAPMWVVDFPMFEFDEESQRYTAVHHPFTAPKDGHEDWMVTAPEKCIAKGYDMVLNGWEIGGGSVRIHRADVQQKVFDALKITPEEAQLKFGFLLDALQYGAPPHGGLAFGLDRIVTLMTGADSIRDVIAFPKTQRAQCLLTQAPSPVDEKQLRELHIRLRNVTAAA
;
A
#
# COMPACT_ATOMS: atom_id res chain seq x y z
N MET A 1 -30.19 23.62 -18.71
CA MET A 1 -29.65 24.60 -17.73
C MET A 1 -29.23 23.85 -16.48
N SER A 2 -28.14 24.26 -15.84
CA SER A 2 -27.70 23.66 -14.57
C SER A 2 -28.69 24.02 -13.46
N MET A 3 -29.02 23.09 -12.57
CA MET A 3 -29.82 23.35 -11.37
C MET A 3 -29.11 24.23 -10.34
N ARG A 4 -27.80 24.44 -10.48
CA ARG A 4 -27.01 25.33 -9.63
C ARG A 4 -26.14 26.25 -10.48
N SER A 5 -25.87 27.45 -9.96
CA SER A 5 -24.92 28.41 -10.56
C SER A 5 -23.48 28.19 -10.05
N HIS A 6 -23.31 27.84 -8.78
CA HIS A 6 -22.03 27.65 -8.11
C HIS A 6 -22.04 26.43 -7.19
N TYR A 7 -20.85 25.92 -6.85
CA TYR A 7 -20.65 24.99 -5.75
C TYR A 7 -20.64 25.76 -4.40
N CYS A 8 -21.13 25.12 -3.34
CA CYS A 8 -21.23 25.71 -2.01
C CYS A 8 -19.85 26.16 -1.48
N GLY A 9 -18.86 25.28 -1.56
CA GLY A 9 -17.50 25.57 -1.07
C GLY A 9 -16.71 26.57 -1.94
N LEU A 10 -17.22 26.97 -3.10
CA LEU A 10 -16.60 27.94 -3.99
C LEU A 10 -17.27 29.33 -3.95
N VAL A 11 -18.27 29.53 -3.10
CA VAL A 11 -18.84 30.86 -2.86
C VAL A 11 -17.88 31.68 -2.03
N THR A 12 -17.41 32.80 -2.56
CA THR A 12 -16.42 33.68 -1.95
C THR A 12 -16.87 35.12 -1.94
N GLU A 13 -16.08 36.01 -1.32
CA GLU A 13 -16.31 37.48 -1.29
C GLU A 13 -16.43 38.10 -2.71
N ALA A 14 -15.85 37.47 -3.74
CA ALA A 14 -15.95 37.91 -5.13
C ALA A 14 -17.39 37.87 -5.68
N LEU A 15 -18.27 37.08 -5.06
CA LEU A 15 -19.68 36.96 -5.40
C LEU A 15 -20.59 37.87 -4.54
N ASN A 16 -20.02 38.75 -3.73
CA ASN A 16 -20.79 39.63 -2.88
C ASN A 16 -21.84 40.41 -3.69
N THR A 17 -23.06 40.54 -3.14
CA THR A 17 -24.26 41.14 -3.74
C THR A 17 -24.84 40.34 -4.92
N GLN A 18 -24.22 39.30 -5.38
CA GLN A 18 -24.74 38.48 -6.48
C GLN A 18 -25.76 37.44 -5.97
N THR A 19 -26.77 37.17 -6.83
CA THR A 19 -27.69 36.07 -6.59
C THR A 19 -27.07 34.76 -7.06
N VAL A 20 -27.03 33.77 -6.18
CA VAL A 20 -26.53 32.41 -6.48
C VAL A 20 -27.63 31.38 -6.29
N THR A 21 -27.58 30.31 -7.06
CA THR A 21 -28.37 29.10 -6.87
C THR A 21 -27.45 27.97 -6.50
N LEU A 22 -27.65 27.38 -5.33
CA LEU A 22 -26.80 26.32 -4.75
C LEU A 22 -27.63 25.06 -4.58
N CYS A 23 -27.01 23.90 -4.78
CA CYS A 23 -27.59 22.59 -4.48
C CYS A 23 -26.61 21.81 -3.59
N GLY A 24 -27.13 21.19 -2.54
CA GLY A 24 -26.29 20.44 -1.61
C GLY A 24 -27.11 19.75 -0.54
N TRP A 25 -26.42 19.29 0.48
CA TRP A 25 -27.02 18.60 1.62
C TRP A 25 -26.91 19.47 2.86
N VAL A 26 -27.99 19.47 3.66
CA VAL A 26 -28.02 20.11 4.98
C VAL A 26 -27.06 19.37 5.90
N ASN A 27 -25.90 19.96 6.19
CA ASN A 27 -24.96 19.37 7.13
C ASN A 27 -25.38 19.62 8.58
N ARG A 28 -25.81 20.84 8.88
CA ARG A 28 -26.29 21.25 10.19
C ARG A 28 -27.32 22.38 10.07
N ARG A 29 -28.37 22.29 10.88
CA ARG A 29 -29.36 23.36 11.07
C ARG A 29 -29.26 23.90 12.49
N ARG A 30 -29.27 25.19 12.64
CA ARG A 30 -29.27 25.91 13.92
C ARG A 30 -30.36 26.95 13.92
N ASP A 31 -31.08 27.08 15.02
CA ASP A 31 -32.07 28.11 15.26
C ASP A 31 -31.57 29.05 16.35
N HIS A 32 -31.43 30.33 16.03
CA HIS A 32 -30.94 31.36 16.94
C HIS A 32 -31.93 32.52 16.97
N GLY A 33 -32.86 32.47 17.92
CA GLY A 33 -33.76 33.58 18.17
C GLY A 33 -34.67 33.96 17.02
N GLY A 34 -35.13 32.95 16.23
CA GLY A 34 -36.03 33.18 15.13
C GLY A 34 -35.37 33.35 13.76
N VAL A 35 -34.05 33.19 13.66
CA VAL A 35 -33.33 33.11 12.40
C VAL A 35 -32.73 31.71 12.31
N ILE A 36 -32.92 31.03 11.16
CA ILE A 36 -32.39 29.69 10.94
C ILE A 36 -31.13 29.77 10.09
N PHE A 37 -30.06 29.16 10.60
CA PHE A 37 -28.79 29.00 9.91
C PHE A 37 -28.66 27.56 9.43
N VAL A 38 -28.31 27.39 8.16
CA VAL A 38 -28.07 26.08 7.54
C VAL A 38 -26.66 26.06 6.98
N ASP A 39 -25.85 25.12 7.46
CA ASP A 39 -24.58 24.80 6.81
C ASP A 39 -24.88 23.88 5.63
N LEU A 40 -24.85 24.42 4.42
CA LEU A 40 -25.10 23.69 3.18
C LEU A 40 -23.78 23.14 2.63
N ARG A 41 -23.73 21.85 2.37
CA ARG A 41 -22.53 21.13 1.96
C ARG A 41 -22.65 20.56 0.57
N ASP A 42 -21.59 20.65 -0.19
CA ASP A 42 -21.34 19.83 -1.37
C ASP A 42 -19.88 19.33 -1.38
N ARG A 43 -19.41 18.73 -2.49
CA ARG A 43 -18.05 18.18 -2.58
C ARG A 43 -16.92 19.23 -2.47
N GLU A 44 -17.21 20.48 -2.74
CA GLU A 44 -16.23 21.60 -2.67
C GLU A 44 -16.15 22.21 -1.28
N GLY A 45 -17.10 21.90 -0.39
CA GLY A 45 -17.12 22.36 1.00
C GLY A 45 -18.47 22.89 1.46
N TYR A 46 -18.43 23.83 2.38
CA TYR A 46 -19.58 24.35 3.09
C TYR A 46 -19.82 25.82 2.78
N VAL A 47 -21.09 26.25 2.83
CA VAL A 47 -21.47 27.66 2.92
C VAL A 47 -22.58 27.83 3.95
N GLN A 48 -22.53 28.90 4.72
CA GLN A 48 -23.64 29.26 5.61
C GLN A 48 -24.76 29.90 4.83
N VAL A 49 -25.96 29.35 4.98
CA VAL A 49 -27.21 29.90 4.45
C VAL A 49 -28.03 30.45 5.61
N VAL A 50 -28.54 31.68 5.46
CA VAL A 50 -29.35 32.36 6.46
C VAL A 50 -30.79 32.41 5.95
N CYS A 51 -31.72 31.84 6.73
CA CYS A 51 -33.15 31.86 6.47
C CYS A 51 -33.80 32.83 7.47
N ASP A 52 -34.31 33.93 6.95
CA ASP A 52 -34.90 35.01 7.72
C ASP A 52 -36.44 34.86 7.76
N PRO A 53 -37.12 35.06 8.90
CA PRO A 53 -38.56 34.96 9.04
C PRO A 53 -39.37 35.96 8.19
N ASP A 54 -38.71 37.00 7.65
CA ASP A 54 -39.33 37.96 6.73
C ASP A 54 -39.92 37.34 5.46
N ARG A 55 -39.60 36.05 5.20
CA ARG A 55 -40.12 35.22 4.08
C ARG A 55 -40.81 33.97 4.61
N PRO A 56 -42.07 34.06 5.02
CA PRO A 56 -42.79 33.03 5.78
C PRO A 56 -42.80 31.64 5.12
N GLU A 57 -43.03 31.54 3.82
CA GLU A 57 -43.09 30.25 3.10
C GLU A 57 -41.73 29.56 3.05
N MET A 58 -40.67 30.33 2.75
CA MET A 58 -39.30 29.83 2.77
C MET A 58 -38.88 29.47 4.19
N PHE A 59 -39.17 30.28 5.19
CA PHE A 59 -38.84 30.06 6.59
C PHE A 59 -39.52 28.79 7.14
N LYS A 60 -40.82 28.56 6.83
CA LYS A 60 -41.54 27.33 7.18
C LYS A 60 -40.86 26.09 6.60
N THR A 61 -40.35 26.17 5.38
CA THR A 61 -39.56 25.09 4.78
C THR A 61 -38.28 24.87 5.55
N ALA A 62 -37.57 25.94 5.97
CA ALA A 62 -36.35 25.89 6.72
C ALA A 62 -36.53 25.26 8.13
N GLU A 63 -37.66 25.49 8.80
CA GLU A 63 -38.03 24.87 10.07
C GLU A 63 -38.12 23.33 9.94
N GLY A 64 -38.57 22.83 8.81
CA GLY A 64 -38.71 21.39 8.52
C GLY A 64 -37.43 20.68 8.16
N LEU A 65 -36.33 21.41 7.89
CA LEU A 65 -35.06 20.79 7.47
C LEU A 65 -34.46 19.91 8.56
N ARG A 66 -33.85 18.81 8.11
CA ARG A 66 -33.06 17.90 8.96
C ARG A 66 -31.73 17.60 8.25
N ASN A 67 -30.78 17.05 9.00
CA ASN A 67 -29.48 16.68 8.46
C ASN A 67 -29.64 15.76 7.24
N GLU A 68 -28.78 15.95 6.27
CA GLU A 68 -28.71 15.20 5.01
C GLU A 68 -29.91 15.38 4.07
N PHE A 69 -30.85 16.30 4.35
CA PHE A 69 -31.81 16.71 3.34
C PHE A 69 -31.08 17.30 2.13
N CYS A 70 -31.43 16.87 0.93
CA CYS A 70 -30.93 17.45 -0.31
C CYS A 70 -31.81 18.64 -0.69
N VAL A 71 -31.20 19.81 -0.81
CA VAL A 71 -31.93 21.07 -1.01
C VAL A 71 -31.31 21.90 -2.12
N GLN A 72 -32.17 22.77 -2.70
CA GLN A 72 -31.78 23.87 -3.57
C GLN A 72 -32.06 25.19 -2.84
N VAL A 73 -31.06 26.05 -2.80
CA VAL A 73 -31.14 27.38 -2.22
C VAL A 73 -30.87 28.42 -3.29
N LYS A 74 -31.72 29.42 -3.40
CA LYS A 74 -31.45 30.63 -4.19
C LYS A 74 -31.42 31.82 -3.25
N GLY A 75 -30.35 32.60 -3.29
CA GLY A 75 -30.13 33.69 -2.35
C GLY A 75 -29.03 34.64 -2.79
N VAL A 76 -28.89 35.71 -2.03
CA VAL A 76 -27.84 36.73 -2.26
C VAL A 76 -26.68 36.51 -1.34
N VAL A 77 -25.47 36.52 -1.92
CA VAL A 77 -24.21 36.48 -1.16
C VAL A 77 -24.01 37.81 -0.47
N ARG A 78 -23.72 37.78 0.85
CA ARG A 78 -23.39 38.95 1.65
C ARG A 78 -22.26 38.67 2.63
N PRO A 79 -21.52 39.68 3.08
CA PRO A 79 -20.56 39.53 4.18
C PRO A 79 -21.25 39.02 5.45
N ARG A 80 -20.58 38.16 6.22
CA ARG A 80 -21.05 37.86 7.58
C ARG A 80 -20.99 39.10 8.47
N PRO A 81 -21.85 39.20 9.47
CA PRO A 81 -21.75 40.25 10.49
C PRO A 81 -20.37 40.28 11.13
N GLU A 82 -19.93 41.48 11.55
CA GLU A 82 -18.67 41.67 12.22
C GLU A 82 -18.53 40.74 13.44
N GLY A 83 -17.37 40.10 13.60
CA GLY A 83 -17.11 39.14 14.68
C GLY A 83 -17.66 37.72 14.46
N THR A 84 -18.33 37.40 13.32
CA THR A 84 -18.88 36.08 13.03
C THR A 84 -18.14 35.33 11.91
N THR A 85 -17.01 35.87 11.47
CA THR A 85 -16.15 35.22 10.46
C THR A 85 -15.66 33.85 10.95
N ASN A 86 -15.61 32.86 10.07
CA ASN A 86 -15.08 31.53 10.35
C ASN A 86 -13.89 31.22 9.44
N ASP A 87 -12.69 31.42 9.95
CA ASP A 87 -11.45 31.25 9.18
C ASP A 87 -11.15 29.77 8.80
N ASN A 88 -11.87 28.81 9.39
CA ASN A 88 -11.77 27.39 9.06
C ASN A 88 -12.51 27.01 7.76
N LEU A 89 -13.31 27.92 7.20
CA LEU A 89 -14.05 27.71 5.96
C LEU A 89 -13.58 28.66 4.86
N LYS A 90 -13.44 28.16 3.64
CA LYS A 90 -13.14 29.00 2.46
C LYS A 90 -14.21 30.09 2.26
N SER A 91 -15.48 29.77 2.55
CA SER A 91 -16.62 30.66 2.52
C SER A 91 -16.85 31.41 3.84
N GLY A 92 -15.92 31.35 4.78
CA GLY A 92 -16.14 31.78 6.16
C GLY A 92 -16.36 33.25 6.38
N LYS A 93 -16.06 34.12 5.40
CA LYS A 93 -16.28 35.57 5.44
C LYS A 93 -17.63 36.01 4.89
N ILE A 94 -18.33 35.11 4.20
CA ILE A 94 -19.61 35.37 3.57
C ILE A 94 -20.69 34.43 4.08
N GLU A 95 -21.93 34.78 3.79
CA GLU A 95 -23.11 33.94 3.95
C GLU A 95 -24.07 34.19 2.80
N VAL A 96 -25.02 33.27 2.60
CA VAL A 96 -26.06 33.41 1.58
C VAL A 96 -27.40 33.69 2.26
N LEU A 97 -27.95 34.91 2.06
CA LEU A 97 -29.29 35.24 2.49
C LEU A 97 -30.30 34.53 1.57
N CYS A 98 -31.00 33.55 2.12
CA CYS A 98 -31.91 32.70 1.39
C CYS A 98 -33.20 33.45 0.95
N HIS A 99 -33.52 33.38 -0.34
CA HIS A 99 -34.77 33.92 -0.88
C HIS A 99 -35.75 32.80 -1.24
N GLU A 100 -35.25 31.72 -1.80
CA GLU A 100 -36.05 30.57 -2.18
C GLU A 100 -35.36 29.29 -1.69
N LEU A 101 -36.12 28.40 -1.08
CA LEU A 101 -35.61 27.12 -0.54
C LEU A 101 -36.55 25.99 -1.02
N THR A 102 -35.97 25.02 -1.70
CA THR A 102 -36.70 23.84 -2.17
C THR A 102 -36.06 22.58 -1.63
N VAL A 103 -36.83 21.74 -0.97
CA VAL A 103 -36.40 20.38 -0.61
C VAL A 103 -36.50 19.51 -1.87
N LEU A 104 -35.34 19.14 -2.39
CA LEU A 104 -35.24 18.25 -3.55
C LEU A 104 -35.54 16.80 -3.15
N ASN A 105 -35.02 16.39 -1.99
CA ASN A 105 -35.30 15.08 -1.42
C ASN A 105 -35.04 15.10 0.10
N PRO A 106 -36.00 14.65 0.92
CA PRO A 106 -35.79 14.49 2.36
C PRO A 106 -34.88 13.30 2.64
N SER A 107 -34.34 13.25 3.88
CA SER A 107 -33.52 12.14 4.38
C SER A 107 -34.17 11.53 5.62
N VAL A 108 -34.04 10.24 5.77
CA VAL A 108 -34.22 9.60 7.08
C VAL A 108 -33.05 9.99 8.00
N THR A 109 -33.20 9.79 9.31
CA THR A 109 -32.10 10.05 10.27
C THR A 109 -30.89 9.18 9.91
N PRO A 110 -29.72 9.79 9.62
CA PRO A 110 -28.52 9.01 9.35
C PRO A 110 -28.11 8.14 10.55
N PRO A 111 -27.50 6.96 10.30
CA PRO A 111 -27.07 6.07 11.39
C PRO A 111 -25.89 6.64 12.20
N PHE A 112 -25.21 7.65 11.70
CA PHE A 112 -24.13 8.38 12.38
C PHE A 112 -24.03 9.80 11.84
N LEU A 113 -23.37 10.67 12.60
CA LEU A 113 -23.02 12.02 12.16
C LEU A 113 -21.76 11.97 11.29
N LEU A 114 -21.69 12.79 10.24
CA LEU A 114 -20.56 12.80 9.31
C LEU A 114 -19.25 13.33 9.94
N ASP A 115 -19.35 14.06 11.02
CA ASP A 115 -18.24 14.59 11.82
C ASP A 115 -17.83 13.68 13.00
N ASP A 116 -18.47 12.52 13.16
CA ASP A 116 -18.07 11.52 14.17
C ASP A 116 -16.75 10.85 13.76
N GLU A 117 -15.72 11.06 14.58
CA GLU A 117 -14.37 10.51 14.35
C GLU A 117 -14.21 9.07 14.87
N ASN A 118 -15.14 8.60 15.72
CA ASN A 118 -15.03 7.31 16.41
C ASN A 118 -15.85 6.18 15.77
N LEU A 119 -16.07 6.23 14.48
CA LEU A 119 -16.84 5.21 13.76
C LEU A 119 -16.03 3.93 13.56
N SER A 120 -16.65 2.79 13.88
CA SER A 120 -16.06 1.49 13.57
C SER A 120 -15.94 1.28 12.06
N GLU A 121 -14.94 0.53 11.62
CA GLU A 121 -14.78 0.17 10.20
C GLU A 121 -16.04 -0.53 9.65
N THR A 122 -16.63 -1.44 10.43
CA THR A 122 -17.87 -2.14 10.05
C THR A 122 -19.01 -1.16 9.78
N THR A 123 -19.24 -0.18 10.64
CA THR A 123 -20.27 0.85 10.46
C THR A 123 -20.01 1.66 9.18
N ARG A 124 -18.76 2.09 8.98
CA ARG A 124 -18.34 2.86 7.81
C ARG A 124 -18.56 2.08 6.50
N LEU A 125 -18.19 0.80 6.46
CA LEU A 125 -18.31 -0.04 5.27
C LEU A 125 -19.76 -0.46 5.00
N THR A 126 -20.57 -0.68 6.03
CA THR A 126 -22.00 -0.97 5.87
C THR A 126 -22.77 0.23 5.30
N HIS A 127 -22.48 1.42 5.80
CA HIS A 127 -23.10 2.67 5.35
C HIS A 127 -22.16 3.50 4.47
N ARG A 128 -21.45 2.84 3.56
CA ARG A 128 -20.37 3.43 2.78
C ARG A 128 -20.76 4.68 2.00
N VAL A 129 -21.99 4.76 1.52
CA VAL A 129 -22.49 5.95 0.80
C VAL A 129 -22.45 7.20 1.69
N LEU A 130 -22.79 7.08 2.96
CA LEU A 130 -22.71 8.18 3.93
C LEU A 130 -21.26 8.45 4.36
N ASP A 131 -20.47 7.41 4.58
CA ASP A 131 -19.06 7.55 4.89
C ASP A 131 -18.28 8.30 3.78
N LEU A 132 -18.62 8.05 2.51
CA LEU A 132 -18.07 8.78 1.36
C LEU A 132 -18.44 10.27 1.31
N ARG A 133 -19.46 10.72 2.04
CA ARG A 133 -19.78 12.14 2.20
C ARG A 133 -18.89 12.86 3.19
N ARG A 134 -18.20 12.13 4.04
CA ARG A 134 -17.29 12.70 5.06
C ARG A 134 -16.13 13.43 4.38
N PRO A 135 -15.73 14.61 4.88
CA PRO A 135 -14.60 15.37 4.30
C PRO A 135 -13.32 14.55 4.19
N TYR A 136 -13.02 13.71 5.21
CA TYR A 136 -11.89 12.81 5.21
C TYR A 136 -11.87 11.90 3.97
N MET A 137 -12.99 11.22 3.67
CA MET A 137 -13.09 10.32 2.53
C MET A 137 -13.08 11.07 1.20
N GLN A 138 -13.76 12.22 1.13
CA GLN A 138 -13.75 13.05 -0.07
C GLN A 138 -12.33 13.55 -0.39
N ASN A 139 -11.59 14.01 0.60
CA ASN A 139 -10.20 14.45 0.43
C ASN A 139 -9.30 13.31 -0.08
N ASN A 140 -9.44 12.11 0.48
CA ASN A 140 -8.66 10.95 0.06
C ASN A 140 -8.94 10.58 -1.41
N LEU A 141 -10.20 10.53 -1.82
CA LEU A 141 -10.56 10.20 -3.19
C LEU A 141 -10.21 11.32 -4.18
N MET A 142 -10.32 12.59 -3.77
CA MET A 142 -9.86 13.71 -4.59
C MET A 142 -8.34 13.70 -4.77
N LEU A 143 -7.58 13.33 -3.74
CA LEU A 143 -6.13 13.18 -3.85
C LEU A 143 -5.80 12.02 -4.79
N ARG A 144 -6.48 10.87 -4.66
CA ARG A 144 -6.37 9.74 -5.58
C ARG A 144 -6.58 10.16 -7.04
N TYR A 145 -7.64 10.92 -7.29
CA TYR A 145 -7.92 11.46 -8.62
C TYR A 145 -6.75 12.31 -9.14
N LYS A 146 -6.24 13.24 -8.31
CA LYS A 146 -5.11 14.11 -8.70
C LYS A 146 -3.85 13.31 -9.01
N VAL A 147 -3.52 12.31 -8.20
CA VAL A 147 -2.38 11.41 -8.43
C VAL A 147 -2.52 10.71 -9.79
N ALA A 148 -3.68 10.10 -10.05
CA ALA A 148 -3.91 9.41 -11.32
C ALA A 148 -3.79 10.36 -12.53
N MET A 149 -4.30 11.59 -12.41
CA MET A 149 -4.19 12.59 -13.47
C MET A 149 -2.76 13.05 -13.71
N GLU A 150 -1.97 13.27 -12.66
CA GLU A 150 -0.55 13.65 -12.80
C GLU A 150 0.28 12.53 -13.41
N VAL A 151 0.02 11.27 -13.05
CA VAL A 151 0.63 10.10 -13.68
C VAL A 151 0.32 10.06 -15.17
N ARG A 152 -0.95 10.23 -15.57
CA ARG A 152 -1.35 10.25 -16.99
C ARG A 152 -0.66 11.37 -17.78
N LYS A 153 -0.61 12.58 -17.22
CA LYS A 153 0.09 13.71 -17.86
C LYS A 153 1.58 13.43 -18.06
N PHE A 154 2.23 12.85 -17.05
CA PHE A 154 3.64 12.49 -17.16
C PHE A 154 3.86 11.47 -18.29
N LEU A 155 3.10 10.38 -18.27
CA LEU A 155 3.24 9.29 -19.23
C LEU A 155 2.90 9.73 -20.66
N ASP A 156 1.88 10.57 -20.84
CA ASP A 156 1.56 11.18 -22.14
C ASP A 156 2.74 12.03 -22.67
N THR A 157 3.33 12.86 -21.81
CA THR A 157 4.50 13.68 -22.17
C THR A 157 5.71 12.84 -22.57
N GLU A 158 5.89 11.66 -21.96
CA GLU A 158 6.96 10.70 -22.25
C GLU A 158 6.64 9.78 -23.44
N GLY A 159 5.50 9.97 -24.11
CA GLY A 159 5.10 9.23 -25.30
C GLY A 159 4.55 7.83 -25.02
N PHE A 160 4.03 7.58 -23.82
CA PHE A 160 3.34 6.35 -23.50
C PHE A 160 1.91 6.34 -24.04
N ILE A 161 1.46 5.18 -24.46
CA ILE A 161 0.13 4.95 -25.00
C ILE A 161 -0.70 4.17 -23.97
N ASP A 162 -1.87 4.70 -23.63
CA ASP A 162 -2.85 4.01 -22.77
C ASP A 162 -3.58 2.94 -23.57
N ILE A 163 -3.34 1.68 -23.29
CA ILE A 163 -3.94 0.53 -24.01
C ILE A 163 -4.59 -0.41 -22.99
N GLU A 164 -5.89 -0.66 -23.19
CA GLU A 164 -6.62 -1.62 -22.38
C GLU A 164 -6.24 -3.06 -22.72
N THR A 165 -6.13 -3.90 -21.68
CA THR A 165 -5.91 -5.34 -21.79
C THR A 165 -7.13 -6.10 -21.26
N PRO A 166 -7.35 -7.37 -21.66
CA PRO A 166 -8.54 -8.12 -21.26
C PRO A 166 -8.64 -8.33 -19.74
N MET A 167 -9.86 -8.23 -19.20
CA MET A 167 -10.21 -8.71 -17.85
C MET A 167 -10.59 -10.19 -17.83
N LEU A 168 -11.16 -10.71 -18.91
CA LEU A 168 -11.44 -12.13 -19.08
C LEU A 168 -10.26 -12.78 -19.79
N THR A 169 -9.35 -13.38 -19.02
CA THR A 169 -8.10 -13.94 -19.54
C THR A 169 -8.03 -15.44 -19.33
N LYS A 170 -6.95 -16.04 -19.80
CA LYS A 170 -6.60 -17.42 -19.48
C LYS A 170 -5.99 -17.49 -18.08
N SER A 171 -6.28 -18.55 -17.32
CA SER A 171 -5.63 -18.79 -16.04
C SER A 171 -4.12 -19.04 -16.24
N THR A 172 -3.32 -18.15 -15.65
CA THR A 172 -1.85 -18.19 -15.67
C THR A 172 -1.36 -17.78 -14.29
N PRO A 173 -1.50 -18.64 -13.26
CA PRO A 173 -1.18 -18.25 -11.88
C PRO A 173 0.29 -17.86 -11.73
N GLU A 174 0.51 -16.67 -11.20
CA GLU A 174 1.81 -16.01 -11.00
C GLU A 174 2.07 -15.77 -9.50
N GLY A 175 1.91 -16.80 -8.67
CA GLY A 175 2.13 -16.73 -7.23
C GLY A 175 0.85 -16.75 -6.39
N ALA A 176 -0.13 -15.88 -6.63
CA ALA A 176 -1.45 -15.94 -6.01
C ALA A 176 -2.40 -16.89 -6.77
N ARG A 177 -3.55 -17.21 -6.19
CA ARG A 177 -4.62 -17.93 -6.90
C ARG A 177 -5.40 -16.94 -7.76
N ASP A 178 -5.89 -17.45 -8.91
CA ASP A 178 -6.74 -16.69 -9.82
C ASP A 178 -8.21 -16.73 -9.36
N TYR A 179 -8.93 -15.62 -9.53
CA TYR A 179 -10.39 -15.63 -9.53
C TYR A 179 -10.90 -16.19 -10.85
N LEU A 180 -11.71 -17.23 -10.80
CA LEU A 180 -12.24 -17.92 -11.97
C LEU A 180 -13.65 -17.43 -12.32
N VAL A 181 -13.89 -17.23 -13.62
CA VAL A 181 -15.19 -16.86 -14.16
C VAL A 181 -15.65 -17.95 -15.13
N PRO A 182 -16.74 -18.67 -14.84
CA PRO A 182 -17.19 -19.75 -15.70
C PRO A 182 -17.74 -19.22 -17.03
N SER A 183 -17.46 -19.94 -18.12
CA SER A 183 -17.99 -19.63 -19.45
C SER A 183 -19.34 -20.33 -19.66
N ARG A 184 -20.38 -19.57 -20.02
CA ARG A 184 -21.67 -20.14 -20.42
C ARG A 184 -21.63 -20.75 -21.83
N VAL A 185 -20.76 -20.27 -22.69
CA VAL A 185 -20.66 -20.68 -24.12
C VAL A 185 -19.77 -21.91 -24.29
N HIS A 186 -18.81 -22.10 -23.39
CA HIS A 186 -17.86 -23.21 -23.41
C HIS A 186 -17.99 -24.01 -22.12
N ASP A 187 -18.71 -25.13 -22.20
CA ASP A 187 -19.03 -25.96 -21.04
C ASP A 187 -17.78 -26.47 -20.32
N GLY A 188 -17.75 -26.27 -18.98
CA GLY A 188 -16.64 -26.73 -18.16
C GLY A 188 -15.35 -25.90 -18.31
N GLN A 189 -15.38 -24.81 -19.08
CA GLN A 189 -14.23 -23.92 -19.24
C GLN A 189 -14.42 -22.62 -18.46
N PHE A 190 -13.30 -22.03 -18.06
CA PHE A 190 -13.28 -20.82 -17.22
C PHE A 190 -12.34 -19.78 -17.81
N PHE A 191 -12.75 -18.53 -17.72
CA PHE A 191 -11.84 -17.41 -17.74
C PHE A 191 -11.24 -17.20 -16.35
N ALA A 192 -10.12 -16.49 -16.27
CA ALA A 192 -9.57 -15.99 -15.03
C ALA A 192 -9.51 -14.46 -15.07
N LEU A 193 -9.69 -13.82 -13.91
CA LEU A 193 -9.41 -12.39 -13.76
C LEU A 193 -7.89 -12.19 -13.60
N PRO A 194 -7.28 -11.20 -14.26
CA PRO A 194 -5.83 -11.05 -14.31
C PRO A 194 -5.27 -10.61 -12.96
N GLN A 195 -4.17 -11.23 -12.55
CA GLN A 195 -3.37 -10.78 -11.39
C GLN A 195 -2.57 -9.52 -11.72
N SER A 196 -2.20 -9.37 -12.98
CA SER A 196 -1.60 -8.19 -13.60
C SER A 196 -1.70 -8.33 -15.14
N PRO A 197 -1.52 -7.25 -15.92
CA PRO A 197 -1.43 -7.32 -17.39
C PRO A 197 -0.09 -7.84 -17.91
N GLN A 198 0.72 -8.52 -17.11
CA GLN A 198 2.12 -8.85 -17.41
C GLN A 198 2.34 -9.47 -18.80
N LEU A 199 1.57 -10.49 -19.15
CA LEU A 199 1.75 -11.18 -20.42
C LEU A 199 1.32 -10.32 -21.62
N PHE A 200 0.24 -9.57 -21.47
CA PHE A 200 -0.28 -8.70 -22.53
C PHE A 200 0.61 -7.50 -22.80
N LYS A 201 1.19 -6.88 -21.77
CA LYS A 201 2.10 -5.75 -21.99
C LYS A 201 3.39 -6.17 -22.70
N GLN A 202 3.89 -7.39 -22.44
CA GLN A 202 5.00 -7.96 -23.20
C GLN A 202 4.61 -8.19 -24.67
N LEU A 203 3.41 -8.71 -24.95
CA LEU A 203 2.89 -8.84 -26.30
C LEU A 203 2.79 -7.51 -27.03
N LEU A 204 2.43 -6.41 -26.34
CA LEU A 204 2.39 -5.07 -26.90
C LEU A 204 3.79 -4.56 -27.28
N MET A 205 4.83 -4.94 -26.53
CA MET A 205 6.22 -4.64 -26.91
C MET A 205 6.64 -5.39 -28.17
N VAL A 206 6.31 -6.70 -28.25
CA VAL A 206 6.53 -7.50 -29.47
C VAL A 206 5.76 -6.92 -30.65
N ALA A 207 4.55 -6.41 -30.43
CA ALA A 207 3.73 -5.74 -31.44
C ALA A 207 4.24 -4.35 -31.86
N GLY A 208 5.29 -3.83 -31.23
CA GLY A 208 5.95 -2.58 -31.62
C GLY A 208 5.34 -1.31 -31.04
N TYR A 209 4.53 -1.39 -29.99
CA TYR A 209 3.97 -0.18 -29.36
C TYR A 209 4.96 0.60 -28.50
N ASP A 210 6.13 0.05 -28.22
CA ASP A 210 7.29 0.70 -27.62
C ASP A 210 7.12 1.21 -26.18
N ARG A 211 6.09 2.01 -25.88
CA ARG A 211 5.79 2.58 -24.58
C ARG A 211 4.31 2.43 -24.27
N TYR A 212 4.02 1.53 -23.34
CA TYR A 212 2.65 1.20 -22.89
C TYR A 212 2.44 1.58 -21.44
N TYR A 213 1.23 2.04 -21.11
CA TYR A 213 0.75 2.06 -19.74
C TYR A 213 -0.74 1.78 -19.68
N GLN A 214 -1.19 1.42 -18.47
CA GLN A 214 -2.60 1.29 -18.13
C GLN A 214 -2.79 1.52 -16.63
N ILE A 215 -3.79 2.30 -16.22
CA ILE A 215 -4.26 2.32 -14.83
C ILE A 215 -5.40 1.31 -14.75
N THR A 216 -5.13 0.12 -14.20
CA THR A 216 -5.99 -1.05 -14.35
C THR A 216 -6.27 -1.75 -13.03
N LYS A 217 -7.39 -2.49 -13.00
CA LYS A 217 -7.71 -3.41 -11.92
C LYS A 217 -6.90 -4.69 -12.04
N CYS A 218 -6.42 -5.16 -10.89
CA CYS A 218 -5.76 -6.46 -10.72
C CYS A 218 -6.48 -7.24 -9.63
N PHE A 219 -6.44 -8.58 -9.72
CA PHE A 219 -7.20 -9.47 -8.87
C PHE A 219 -6.29 -10.57 -8.32
N ARG A 220 -6.30 -10.79 -7.00
CA ARG A 220 -5.54 -11.88 -6.37
C ARG A 220 -6.37 -12.49 -5.25
N ASP A 221 -6.60 -13.80 -5.35
CA ASP A 221 -7.26 -14.58 -4.31
C ASP A 221 -6.20 -15.09 -3.32
N GLU A 222 -5.90 -14.26 -2.35
CA GLU A 222 -4.90 -14.51 -1.32
C GLU A 222 -5.40 -14.05 0.06
N ASP A 223 -4.71 -14.45 1.12
CA ASP A 223 -5.03 -14.02 2.47
C ASP A 223 -4.83 -12.50 2.62
N LEU A 224 -5.90 -11.81 3.02
CA LEU A 224 -5.91 -10.36 3.09
C LEU A 224 -5.28 -9.85 4.39
N ARG A 225 -4.44 -8.84 4.25
CA ARG A 225 -3.85 -8.06 5.34
C ARG A 225 -4.35 -6.62 5.28
N ALA A 226 -3.93 -5.78 6.22
CA ALA A 226 -4.34 -4.37 6.27
C ALA A 226 -3.98 -3.56 5.01
N ASP A 227 -2.94 -3.97 4.29
CA ASP A 227 -2.39 -3.35 3.08
C ASP A 227 -2.74 -4.09 1.79
N ARG A 228 -3.65 -5.08 1.83
CA ARG A 228 -4.05 -5.89 0.67
C ARG A 228 -5.55 -5.90 0.46
N GLN A 229 -5.93 -5.96 -0.81
CA GLN A 229 -7.30 -6.11 -1.28
C GLN A 229 -7.36 -7.21 -2.34
N PRO A 230 -8.48 -7.97 -2.46
CA PRO A 230 -8.62 -8.99 -3.49
C PRO A 230 -8.71 -8.39 -4.89
N GLU A 231 -9.16 -7.15 -4.99
CA GLU A 231 -9.09 -6.29 -6.18
C GLU A 231 -8.44 -4.96 -5.82
N PHE A 232 -7.44 -4.56 -6.59
CA PHE A 232 -6.66 -3.35 -6.37
C PHE A 232 -6.30 -2.71 -7.70
N THR A 233 -5.71 -1.51 -7.67
CA THR A 233 -5.39 -0.77 -8.88
C THR A 233 -3.89 -0.62 -9.03
N GLN A 234 -3.37 -1.00 -10.21
CA GLN A 234 -2.00 -0.75 -10.61
C GLN A 234 -1.91 0.33 -11.67
N ILE A 235 -0.83 1.10 -11.61
CA ILE A 235 -0.28 1.84 -12.76
C ILE A 235 0.71 0.87 -13.38
N ASP A 236 0.30 0.21 -14.45
CA ASP A 236 1.10 -0.81 -15.13
C ASP A 236 1.78 -0.22 -16.36
N ILE A 237 3.08 -0.51 -16.53
CA ILE A 237 3.93 0.18 -17.48
C ILE A 237 4.91 -0.81 -18.11
N GLU A 238 5.16 -0.67 -19.43
CA GLU A 238 6.18 -1.44 -20.14
C GLU A 238 6.84 -0.59 -21.21
N THR A 239 8.15 -0.79 -21.42
CA THR A 239 8.98 -0.03 -22.37
C THR A 239 9.88 -0.97 -23.17
N SER A 240 10.14 -0.64 -24.43
CA SER A 240 11.15 -1.28 -25.26
C SER A 240 12.45 -0.48 -25.27
N PHE A 241 13.58 -1.16 -25.46
CA PHE A 241 14.91 -0.58 -25.69
C PHE A 241 15.47 0.29 -24.56
N LEU A 242 14.98 0.11 -23.32
CA LEU A 242 15.51 0.75 -22.11
C LEU A 242 16.12 -0.28 -21.17
N GLY A 243 17.23 0.07 -20.54
CA GLY A 243 17.87 -0.72 -19.48
C GLY A 243 17.28 -0.43 -18.08
N GLU A 244 17.76 -1.16 -17.07
CA GLU A 244 17.30 -1.00 -15.68
C GLU A 244 17.46 0.44 -15.18
N GLU A 245 18.61 1.06 -15.46
CA GLU A 245 18.93 2.41 -14.97
C GLU A 245 18.03 3.47 -15.62
N ASP A 246 17.80 3.35 -16.95
CA ASP A 246 16.93 4.27 -17.68
C ASP A 246 15.49 4.19 -17.16
N ILE A 247 14.97 2.97 -16.95
CA ILE A 247 13.63 2.73 -16.41
C ILE A 247 13.53 3.33 -14.99
N ARG A 248 14.49 3.05 -14.12
CA ARG A 248 14.50 3.60 -12.75
C ARG A 248 14.55 5.13 -12.76
N ALA A 249 15.42 5.74 -13.58
CA ALA A 249 15.55 7.19 -13.66
C ALA A 249 14.24 7.86 -14.15
N MET A 250 13.62 7.30 -15.20
CA MET A 250 12.36 7.82 -15.74
C MET A 250 11.24 7.79 -14.69
N PHE A 251 11.04 6.67 -14.00
CA PHE A 251 9.92 6.51 -13.07
C PHE A 251 10.19 7.12 -11.69
N GLN A 252 11.44 7.28 -11.30
CA GLN A 252 11.80 8.18 -10.20
C GLN A 252 11.36 9.62 -10.52
N GLY A 253 11.63 10.11 -11.74
CA GLY A 253 11.17 11.41 -12.19
C GLY A 253 9.65 11.55 -12.15
N MET A 254 8.91 10.51 -12.54
CA MET A 254 7.44 10.48 -12.45
C MET A 254 6.96 10.67 -11.00
N ILE A 255 7.47 9.87 -10.08
CA ILE A 255 7.06 9.93 -8.65
C ILE A 255 7.43 11.28 -8.03
N CYS A 256 8.63 11.80 -8.30
CA CYS A 256 9.03 13.15 -7.85
C CYS A 256 8.05 14.21 -8.34
N LYS A 257 7.66 14.17 -9.63
CA LYS A 257 6.72 15.12 -10.22
C LYS A 257 5.31 15.02 -9.62
N VAL A 258 4.83 13.78 -9.37
CA VAL A 258 3.54 13.53 -8.71
C VAL A 258 3.53 14.12 -7.30
N PHE A 259 4.55 13.85 -6.48
CA PHE A 259 4.65 14.41 -5.12
C PHE A 259 4.76 15.93 -5.12
N LYS A 260 5.54 16.49 -6.04
CA LYS A 260 5.67 17.94 -6.19
C LYS A 260 4.35 18.60 -6.55
N ASN A 261 3.66 18.08 -7.56
CA ASN A 261 2.45 18.71 -8.09
C ASN A 261 1.21 18.50 -7.20
N VAL A 262 1.13 17.38 -6.50
CA VAL A 262 -0.05 17.04 -5.68
C VAL A 262 0.10 17.51 -4.23
N LEU A 263 1.28 17.37 -3.63
CA LEU A 263 1.53 17.69 -2.22
C LEU A 263 2.48 18.88 -2.01
N ASN A 264 3.08 19.42 -3.08
CA ASN A 264 4.18 20.38 -3.02
C ASN A 264 5.38 19.89 -2.20
N VAL A 265 5.71 18.61 -2.33
CA VAL A 265 6.81 17.93 -1.63
C VAL A 265 7.93 17.59 -2.61
N GLU A 266 9.17 17.91 -2.24
CA GLU A 266 10.39 17.45 -2.92
C GLU A 266 10.88 16.17 -2.23
N LEU A 267 10.96 15.06 -2.96
CA LEU A 267 11.39 13.78 -2.40
C LEU A 267 12.92 13.66 -2.21
N GLY A 268 13.69 14.47 -2.92
CA GLY A 268 15.15 14.43 -2.89
C GLY A 268 15.75 13.23 -3.64
N GLU A 269 16.89 12.76 -3.15
CA GLU A 269 17.59 11.63 -3.74
C GLU A 269 16.99 10.28 -3.33
N PHE A 270 17.08 9.31 -4.25
CA PHE A 270 16.67 7.92 -4.01
C PHE A 270 17.94 7.07 -3.93
N PRO A 271 18.43 6.73 -2.72
CA PRO A 271 19.55 5.79 -2.61
C PRO A 271 19.20 4.47 -3.27
N VAL A 272 20.21 3.84 -3.87
CA VAL A 272 20.11 2.52 -4.51
C VAL A 272 20.82 1.52 -3.61
N MET A 273 20.13 0.46 -3.24
CA MET A 273 20.65 -0.59 -2.34
C MET A 273 20.43 -1.96 -2.96
N ALA A 274 21.42 -2.82 -2.93
CA ALA A 274 21.27 -4.20 -3.34
C ALA A 274 20.37 -4.97 -2.35
N TYR A 275 19.57 -5.90 -2.85
CA TYR A 275 18.74 -6.78 -2.01
C TYR A 275 19.53 -7.45 -0.88
N ALA A 276 20.70 -7.98 -1.18
CA ALA A 276 21.54 -8.63 -0.17
C ALA A 276 21.96 -7.67 0.95
N GLU A 277 22.25 -6.41 0.63
CA GLU A 277 22.56 -5.37 1.62
C GLU A 277 21.32 -5.02 2.46
N ALA A 278 20.17 -4.86 1.84
CA ALA A 278 18.91 -4.57 2.53
C ALA A 278 18.57 -5.68 3.55
N MET A 279 18.69 -6.94 3.14
CA MET A 279 18.48 -8.09 4.01
C MET A 279 19.52 -8.19 5.12
N HIS A 280 20.78 -7.84 4.82
CA HIS A 280 21.86 -7.85 5.81
C HIS A 280 21.66 -6.79 6.89
N ARG A 281 21.36 -5.54 6.50
CA ARG A 281 21.26 -4.39 7.41
C ARG A 281 19.91 -4.28 8.10
N PHE A 282 18.83 -4.71 7.48
CA PHE A 282 17.47 -4.44 7.95
C PHE A 282 16.57 -5.67 8.06
N GLY A 283 16.99 -6.80 7.51
CA GLY A 283 16.18 -8.01 7.46
C GLY A 283 14.92 -7.87 6.57
N SER A 284 14.93 -6.92 5.63
CA SER A 284 13.77 -6.62 4.77
C SER A 284 14.23 -6.09 3.42
N ASP A 285 13.53 -6.49 2.36
CA ASP A 285 13.65 -5.97 0.99
C ASP A 285 12.99 -4.58 0.79
N LYS A 286 12.30 -4.08 1.81
CA LYS A 286 11.64 -2.77 1.83
C LYS A 286 11.90 -2.02 3.14
N PRO A 287 13.16 -1.69 3.44
CA PRO A 287 13.49 -1.05 4.71
C PRO A 287 12.92 0.36 4.81
N ASP A 288 12.41 0.70 6.00
CA ASP A 288 12.04 2.08 6.31
C ASP A 288 13.29 2.86 6.76
N LEU A 289 13.80 3.70 5.86
CA LEU A 289 15.01 4.49 6.11
C LEU A 289 14.79 5.68 7.06
N ARG A 290 13.57 5.92 7.52
CA ARG A 290 13.28 6.91 8.58
C ARG A 290 13.73 6.44 9.95
N ILE A 291 13.92 5.13 10.12
CA ILE A 291 14.30 4.48 11.38
C ILE A 291 15.81 4.30 11.41
N LYS A 292 16.48 4.95 12.37
CA LYS A 292 17.94 4.96 12.52
C LYS A 292 18.47 3.78 13.35
N MET A 293 18.00 2.59 13.07
CA MET A 293 18.47 1.36 13.70
C MET A 293 18.75 0.33 12.61
N GLU A 294 19.87 -0.38 12.73
CA GLU A 294 20.30 -1.40 11.78
C GLU A 294 20.70 -2.68 12.53
N PHE A 295 20.72 -3.79 11.83
CA PHE A 295 21.23 -5.04 12.36
C PHE A 295 22.77 -4.98 12.45
N THR A 296 23.30 -5.57 13.51
CA THR A 296 24.72 -5.90 13.64
C THR A 296 24.88 -7.40 13.52
N GLU A 297 25.64 -7.85 12.53
CA GLU A 297 25.94 -9.26 12.30
C GLU A 297 26.88 -9.82 13.36
N LEU A 298 26.49 -10.91 14.01
CA LEU A 298 27.22 -11.55 15.10
C LEU A 298 27.34 -13.07 14.96
N THR A 299 26.97 -13.65 13.85
CA THR A 299 26.96 -15.11 13.62
C THR A 299 28.34 -15.72 13.91
N ASP A 300 29.41 -15.11 13.41
CA ASP A 300 30.78 -15.56 13.64
C ASP A 300 31.21 -15.43 15.10
N VAL A 301 30.79 -14.40 15.80
CA VAL A 301 31.09 -14.15 17.23
C VAL A 301 30.42 -15.19 18.13
N MET A 302 29.25 -15.69 17.71
CA MET A 302 28.43 -16.59 18.53
C MET A 302 28.71 -18.08 18.29
N ALA A 303 29.61 -18.42 17.39
CA ALA A 303 29.89 -19.81 17.03
C ALA A 303 30.50 -20.64 18.17
N ASP A 304 31.29 -20.02 19.06
CA ASP A 304 32.02 -20.68 20.13
C ASP A 304 31.55 -20.33 21.55
N VAL A 305 30.38 -19.70 21.69
CA VAL A 305 29.80 -19.40 23.01
C VAL A 305 29.05 -20.60 23.61
N ASP A 306 29.05 -20.71 24.95
CA ASP A 306 28.35 -21.80 25.65
C ASP A 306 26.82 -21.72 25.59
N PHE A 307 26.30 -20.61 25.12
CA PHE A 307 24.84 -20.39 24.99
C PHE A 307 24.29 -21.02 23.70
N LYS A 308 23.78 -22.25 23.80
CA LYS A 308 23.29 -23.03 22.64
C LYS A 308 22.23 -22.33 21.80
N VAL A 309 21.46 -21.41 22.39
CA VAL A 309 20.48 -20.60 21.64
C VAL A 309 21.17 -19.75 20.57
N PHE A 310 22.42 -19.35 20.80
CA PHE A 310 23.22 -18.60 19.85
C PHE A 310 24.15 -19.48 19.03
N SER A 311 24.93 -20.36 19.69
CA SER A 311 25.92 -21.19 18.99
C SER A 311 25.27 -22.22 18.07
N GLY A 312 24.07 -22.69 18.38
CA GLY A 312 23.33 -23.60 17.50
C GLY A 312 23.07 -22.99 16.11
N PRO A 313 22.31 -21.88 15.98
CA PRO A 313 22.15 -21.19 14.71
C PRO A 313 23.46 -20.72 14.08
N ALA A 314 24.40 -20.23 14.88
CA ALA A 314 25.71 -19.72 14.40
C ALA A 314 26.55 -20.77 13.68
N THR A 315 26.40 -22.06 14.04
CA THR A 315 27.15 -23.18 13.46
C THR A 315 26.33 -24.01 12.46
N THR A 316 25.05 -23.71 12.29
CA THR A 316 24.15 -24.41 11.38
C THR A 316 24.08 -23.67 10.03
N PRO A 317 24.22 -24.37 8.88
CA PRO A 317 24.02 -23.74 7.58
C PRO A 317 22.66 -23.05 7.47
N GLY A 318 22.65 -21.81 6.97
CA GLY A 318 21.42 -21.00 6.87
C GLY A 318 20.95 -20.38 8.18
N GLY A 319 21.69 -20.59 9.29
CA GLY A 319 21.44 -19.92 10.56
C GLY A 319 22.06 -18.51 10.58
N ARG A 320 21.51 -17.65 11.43
CA ARG A 320 21.94 -16.25 11.57
C ARG A 320 21.81 -15.78 13.01
N VAL A 321 22.76 -14.99 13.48
CA VAL A 321 22.66 -14.30 14.77
C VAL A 321 22.96 -12.82 14.57
N VAL A 322 22.00 -11.96 14.94
CA VAL A 322 22.15 -10.50 14.83
C VAL A 322 21.81 -9.82 16.14
N ALA A 323 22.34 -8.62 16.35
CA ALA A 323 21.89 -7.69 17.36
C ALA A 323 21.16 -6.50 16.71
N LEU A 324 20.11 -6.01 17.38
CA LEU A 324 19.47 -4.74 17.12
C LEU A 324 19.76 -3.81 18.31
N ARG A 325 20.60 -2.80 18.10
CA ARG A 325 20.87 -1.78 19.09
C ARG A 325 19.73 -0.76 19.12
N VAL A 326 19.21 -0.51 20.32
CA VAL A 326 18.23 0.55 20.60
C VAL A 326 18.90 1.60 21.49
N PRO A 327 19.41 2.70 20.93
CA PRO A 327 20.03 3.78 21.69
C PRO A 327 19.11 4.29 22.80
N GLN A 328 19.64 4.43 24.02
CA GLN A 328 18.92 4.84 25.23
C GLN A 328 17.71 3.93 25.59
N GLY A 329 17.63 2.73 25.02
CA GLY A 329 16.56 1.76 25.30
C GLY A 329 16.66 1.09 26.68
N GLY A 330 17.76 1.26 27.40
CA GLY A 330 17.97 0.71 28.74
C GLY A 330 16.92 1.17 29.76
N GLN A 331 16.27 2.30 29.52
CA GLN A 331 15.16 2.81 30.34
C GLN A 331 13.85 2.04 30.17
N MET A 332 13.70 1.21 29.14
CA MET A 332 12.50 0.40 28.92
C MET A 332 12.26 -0.54 30.10
N SER A 333 11.00 -0.61 30.53
CA SER A 333 10.59 -1.49 31.61
C SER A 333 10.69 -2.96 31.21
N ARG A 334 10.71 -3.84 32.21
CA ARG A 334 10.69 -5.29 31.97
C ARG A 334 9.43 -5.70 31.20
N SER A 335 8.29 -5.11 31.54
CA SER A 335 7.01 -5.39 30.88
C SER A 335 7.02 -5.02 29.38
N GLU A 336 7.66 -3.92 29.00
CA GLU A 336 7.82 -3.53 27.59
C GLU A 336 8.70 -4.55 26.84
N ILE A 337 9.81 -4.96 27.43
CA ILE A 337 10.71 -5.96 26.85
C ILE A 337 10.00 -7.32 26.70
N ASP A 338 9.24 -7.74 27.71
CA ASP A 338 8.45 -8.96 27.65
C ASP A 338 7.35 -8.87 26.58
N GLY A 339 6.73 -7.69 26.39
CA GLY A 339 5.82 -7.39 25.28
C GLY A 339 6.46 -7.56 23.91
N TYR A 340 7.69 -7.13 23.72
CA TYR A 340 8.45 -7.36 22.48
C TYR A 340 8.79 -8.83 22.26
N THR A 341 9.05 -9.57 23.35
CA THR A 341 9.27 -11.03 23.28
C THR A 341 8.03 -11.75 22.74
N GLU A 342 6.82 -11.40 23.23
CA GLU A 342 5.58 -11.96 22.69
C GLU A 342 5.33 -11.53 21.24
N PHE A 343 5.68 -10.30 20.88
CA PHE A 343 5.52 -9.79 19.53
C PHE A 343 6.37 -10.56 18.49
N VAL A 344 7.64 -10.84 18.78
CA VAL A 344 8.50 -11.54 17.81
C VAL A 344 8.10 -12.99 17.59
N LYS A 345 7.40 -13.62 18.55
CA LYS A 345 6.87 -14.98 18.39
C LYS A 345 5.88 -15.10 17.22
N ILE A 346 5.16 -14.04 16.89
CA ILE A 346 4.24 -13.99 15.74
C ILE A 346 4.98 -14.30 14.44
N TYR A 347 6.29 -13.97 14.39
CA TYR A 347 7.17 -14.18 13.24
C TYR A 347 8.01 -15.46 13.35
N GLY A 348 7.67 -16.37 14.27
CA GLY A 348 8.31 -17.68 14.43
C GLY A 348 9.52 -17.68 15.36
N ALA A 349 9.91 -16.56 15.95
CA ALA A 349 10.99 -16.54 16.92
C ALA A 349 10.60 -17.27 18.22
N LYS A 350 11.49 -18.10 18.76
CA LYS A 350 11.25 -18.87 20.00
C LYS A 350 11.39 -18.01 21.27
N GLY A 351 12.04 -16.87 21.16
CA GLY A 351 12.29 -15.92 22.25
C GLY A 351 13.04 -14.70 21.76
N LEU A 352 13.29 -13.75 22.65
CA LEU A 352 14.02 -12.53 22.38
C LEU A 352 15.03 -12.31 23.51
N ALA A 353 16.30 -12.63 23.26
CA ALA A 353 17.36 -12.33 24.18
C ALA A 353 17.68 -10.83 24.14
N TRP A 354 18.10 -10.27 25.25
CA TRP A 354 18.41 -8.85 25.36
C TRP A 354 19.54 -8.59 26.38
N ILE A 355 20.25 -7.47 26.20
CA ILE A 355 21.26 -6.96 27.13
C ILE A 355 21.02 -5.46 27.32
N LYS A 356 20.86 -5.00 28.57
CA LYS A 356 20.97 -3.59 28.93
C LYS A 356 22.44 -3.24 29.18
N VAL A 357 22.90 -2.17 28.55
CA VAL A 357 24.27 -1.67 28.68
C VAL A 357 24.25 -0.51 29.67
N ASN A 358 24.60 -0.79 30.92
CA ASN A 358 24.61 0.23 31.96
C ASN A 358 25.91 1.04 31.91
N GLU A 359 27.06 0.37 31.72
CA GLU A 359 28.37 1.02 31.71
C GLU A 359 29.36 0.24 30.82
N VAL A 360 29.57 0.72 29.59
CA VAL A 360 30.42 0.05 28.57
C VAL A 360 31.85 -0.17 29.09
N ALA A 361 32.40 0.82 29.80
CA ALA A 361 33.79 0.78 30.28
C ALA A 361 34.09 -0.38 31.26
N LYS A 362 33.04 -0.91 31.91
CA LYS A 362 33.18 -2.07 32.82
C LYS A 362 33.06 -3.43 32.11
N GLY A 363 32.93 -3.44 30.80
CA GLY A 363 32.75 -4.67 30.03
C GLY A 363 31.58 -5.50 30.58
N ARG A 364 31.81 -6.79 30.86
CA ARG A 364 30.80 -7.72 31.40
C ARG A 364 30.05 -7.17 32.62
N ASP A 365 30.78 -6.56 33.57
CA ASP A 365 30.18 -6.09 34.85
C ASP A 365 29.31 -4.87 34.67
N GLY A 366 29.42 -4.18 33.54
CA GLY A 366 28.53 -3.08 33.14
C GLY A 366 27.27 -3.51 32.40
N LEU A 367 27.05 -4.81 32.21
CA LEU A 367 25.94 -5.36 31.46
C LEU A 367 24.92 -6.03 32.38
N GLN A 368 23.64 -5.81 32.09
CA GLN A 368 22.50 -6.43 32.80
C GLN A 368 21.72 -7.34 31.87
N SER A 369 21.85 -8.65 32.03
CA SER A 369 21.08 -9.65 31.33
C SER A 369 21.28 -11.05 31.88
N PRO A 370 20.26 -11.93 31.80
CA PRO A 370 20.40 -13.35 32.16
C PRO A 370 21.41 -14.11 31.29
N ILE A 371 21.65 -13.66 30.04
CA ILE A 371 22.51 -14.39 29.08
C ILE A 371 24.01 -14.09 29.20
N VAL A 372 24.39 -12.97 29.83
CA VAL A 372 25.79 -12.51 29.92
C VAL A 372 26.70 -13.56 30.53
N LYS A 373 26.23 -14.33 31.50
CA LYS A 373 26.97 -15.42 32.14
C LYS A 373 27.38 -16.54 31.18
N ASN A 374 26.70 -16.69 30.06
CA ASN A 374 26.97 -17.74 29.07
C ASN A 374 27.82 -17.23 27.88
N LEU A 375 28.27 -15.98 27.94
CA LEU A 375 29.14 -15.37 26.94
C LEU A 375 30.55 -15.23 27.51
N HIS A 376 31.58 -15.60 26.79
CA HIS A 376 32.97 -15.35 27.20
C HIS A 376 33.35 -13.89 26.95
N ASP A 377 34.46 -13.42 27.59
CA ASP A 377 34.84 -11.99 27.57
C ASP A 377 35.10 -11.44 26.17
N LYS A 378 35.69 -12.26 25.29
CA LYS A 378 35.88 -11.87 23.89
C LYS A 378 34.58 -11.63 23.17
N ALA A 379 33.56 -12.52 23.34
CA ALA A 379 32.26 -12.33 22.73
C ALA A 379 31.59 -11.06 23.24
N VAL A 380 31.68 -10.78 24.55
CA VAL A 380 31.17 -9.52 25.13
C VAL A 380 31.83 -8.31 24.51
N ALA A 381 33.18 -8.33 24.40
CA ALA A 381 33.92 -7.24 23.79
C ALA A 381 33.55 -7.02 22.31
N ASP A 382 33.45 -8.11 21.54
CA ASP A 382 33.07 -8.06 20.12
C ASP A 382 31.62 -7.55 19.93
N ILE A 383 30.68 -7.97 20.79
CA ILE A 383 29.31 -7.44 20.79
C ILE A 383 29.30 -5.91 20.98
N LEU A 384 29.95 -5.43 22.05
CA LEU A 384 30.01 -4.01 22.38
C LEU A 384 30.69 -3.20 21.26
N ALA A 385 31.78 -3.69 20.72
CA ALA A 385 32.55 -3.03 19.67
C ALA A 385 31.74 -2.96 18.35
N ARG A 386 31.18 -4.10 17.90
CA ARG A 386 30.43 -4.15 16.61
C ARG A 386 29.12 -3.40 16.66
N THR A 387 28.39 -3.46 17.76
CA THR A 387 27.13 -2.71 17.91
C THR A 387 27.37 -1.22 18.14
N GLY A 388 28.59 -0.81 18.51
CA GLY A 388 28.87 0.55 18.93
C GLY A 388 28.05 0.96 20.16
N ALA A 389 27.74 0.01 21.04
CA ALA A 389 26.91 0.22 22.20
C ALA A 389 27.47 1.30 23.13
N GLN A 390 26.59 2.08 23.72
CA GLN A 390 26.88 3.15 24.67
C GLN A 390 26.11 2.93 25.97
N ASP A 391 26.51 3.66 27.00
CA ASP A 391 25.82 3.63 28.29
C ASP A 391 24.35 4.03 28.11
N GLY A 392 23.45 3.22 28.68
CA GLY A 392 22.02 3.40 28.57
C GLY A 392 21.35 2.69 27.38
N ASP A 393 22.09 2.00 26.52
CA ASP A 393 21.53 1.29 25.38
C ASP A 393 20.90 -0.06 25.77
N LEU A 394 20.03 -0.54 24.89
CA LEU A 394 19.46 -1.87 24.93
C LEU A 394 19.79 -2.60 23.65
N LEU A 395 20.30 -3.81 23.75
CA LEU A 395 20.58 -4.69 22.63
C LEU A 395 19.58 -5.83 22.65
N PHE A 396 18.85 -6.03 21.54
CA PHE A 396 18.05 -7.23 21.29
C PHE A 396 18.76 -8.17 20.35
N PHE A 397 18.56 -9.49 20.52
CA PHE A 397 19.23 -10.51 19.71
C PHE A 397 18.23 -11.40 19.02
N GLY A 398 18.44 -11.65 17.74
CA GLY A 398 17.78 -12.68 16.96
C GLY A 398 18.74 -13.81 16.65
N ALA A 399 18.35 -15.05 16.88
CA ALA A 399 19.16 -16.23 16.62
C ALA A 399 18.28 -17.41 16.23
N ASP A 400 18.25 -17.75 14.94
CA ASP A 400 17.48 -18.86 14.37
C ASP A 400 17.92 -19.05 12.89
N LYS A 401 17.13 -19.74 12.06
CA LYS A 401 17.23 -19.67 10.60
C LYS A 401 17.20 -18.20 10.16
N ALA A 402 17.99 -17.83 9.17
CA ALA A 402 18.10 -16.43 8.70
C ALA A 402 16.73 -15.79 8.37
N LYS A 403 15.81 -16.56 7.77
CA LYS A 403 14.44 -16.07 7.47
C LYS A 403 13.70 -15.65 8.73
N VAL A 404 13.72 -16.48 9.78
CA VAL A 404 13.03 -16.18 11.05
C VAL A 404 13.65 -14.96 11.73
N VAL A 405 14.99 -14.86 11.73
CA VAL A 405 15.70 -13.70 12.29
C VAL A 405 15.33 -12.43 11.54
N ASN A 406 15.36 -12.45 10.22
CA ASN A 406 15.01 -11.31 9.38
C ASN A 406 13.56 -10.85 9.62
N ASP A 407 12.61 -11.77 9.59
CA ASP A 407 11.19 -11.47 9.78
C ASP A 407 10.93 -10.93 11.21
N ALA A 408 11.47 -11.59 12.24
CA ALA A 408 11.21 -11.24 13.64
C ALA A 408 11.90 -9.93 14.07
N ILE A 409 13.21 -9.81 13.82
CA ILE A 409 13.97 -8.62 14.23
C ILE A 409 13.71 -7.44 13.30
N GLY A 410 13.42 -7.69 12.01
CA GLY A 410 12.95 -6.67 11.08
C GLY A 410 11.61 -6.06 11.51
N ALA A 411 10.65 -6.89 11.89
CA ALA A 411 9.37 -6.42 12.43
C ALA A 411 9.56 -5.68 13.78
N LEU A 412 10.42 -6.17 14.65
CA LEU A 412 10.77 -5.51 15.93
C LEU A 412 11.38 -4.13 15.70
N ARG A 413 12.28 -4.00 14.73
CA ARG A 413 12.88 -2.74 14.32
C ARG A 413 11.83 -1.72 13.93
N ILE A 414 10.86 -2.11 13.11
CA ILE A 414 9.74 -1.24 12.69
C ILE A 414 8.87 -0.87 13.89
N LYS A 415 8.49 -1.84 14.73
CA LYS A 415 7.64 -1.61 15.90
C LYS A 415 8.26 -0.63 16.89
N ILE A 416 9.55 -0.78 17.19
CA ILE A 416 10.28 0.16 18.06
C ILE A 416 10.44 1.51 17.35
N GLY A 417 10.85 1.50 16.08
CA GLY A 417 11.14 2.70 15.31
C GLY A 417 9.95 3.64 15.11
N LEU A 418 8.73 3.12 15.06
CA LEU A 418 7.51 3.91 14.94
C LEU A 418 6.89 4.29 16.30
N SER A 419 7.45 3.83 17.42
CA SER A 419 6.96 4.13 18.77
C SER A 419 7.21 5.58 19.16
N ASP A 420 6.46 6.05 20.16
CA ASP A 420 6.68 7.37 20.77
C ASP A 420 8.08 7.52 21.39
N PHE A 421 8.63 6.42 21.91
CA PHE A 421 10.00 6.37 22.39
C PHE A 421 10.98 6.76 21.28
N ALA A 422 10.93 6.09 20.12
CA ALA A 422 11.85 6.36 19.01
C ALA A 422 11.70 7.78 18.46
N LYS A 423 10.48 8.30 18.37
CA LYS A 423 10.20 9.68 17.95
C LYS A 423 10.83 10.69 18.91
N LYS A 424 10.69 10.49 20.22
CA LYS A 424 11.26 11.36 21.26
C LYS A 424 12.79 11.25 21.35
N SER A 425 13.35 10.08 21.10
CA SER A 425 14.78 9.80 21.17
C SER A 425 15.55 10.14 19.88
N GLY A 426 14.88 10.68 18.86
CA GLY A 426 15.50 11.01 17.57
C GLY A 426 15.93 9.79 16.73
N LEU A 427 15.39 8.60 17.03
CA LEU A 427 15.60 7.38 16.26
C LEU A 427 14.68 7.28 15.05
N PHE A 428 13.68 8.13 14.96
CA PHE A 428 12.76 8.24 13.85
C PHE A 428 12.82 9.65 13.24
N GLU A 429 12.90 9.72 11.92
CA GLU A 429 12.85 10.97 11.18
C GLU A 429 11.50 11.12 10.47
N ASN A 430 10.75 12.17 10.75
CA ASN A 430 9.51 12.46 10.05
C ASN A 430 9.79 13.12 8.70
N ARG A 431 10.10 12.29 7.68
CA ARG A 431 10.39 12.72 6.31
C ARG A 431 9.86 11.71 5.29
N TRP A 432 9.88 12.05 4.04
CA TRP A 432 9.79 11.08 2.96
C TRP A 432 11.16 10.44 2.73
N ALA A 433 11.20 9.13 2.69
CA ALA A 433 12.43 8.35 2.56
C ALA A 433 12.29 7.34 1.41
N PRO A 434 12.35 7.80 0.15
CA PRO A 434 12.32 6.92 -1.01
C PRO A 434 13.68 6.24 -1.21
N MET A 435 13.65 5.04 -1.82
CA MET A 435 14.84 4.32 -2.26
C MET A 435 14.52 3.33 -3.36
N TRP A 436 15.56 2.85 -4.02
CA TRP A 436 15.50 1.69 -4.89
C TRP A 436 16.19 0.49 -4.23
N VAL A 437 15.54 -0.66 -4.29
CA VAL A 437 16.16 -1.96 -4.00
C VAL A 437 16.35 -2.68 -5.33
N VAL A 438 17.55 -3.18 -5.56
CA VAL A 438 17.97 -3.79 -6.83
C VAL A 438 18.70 -5.11 -6.58
N ASP A 439 19.07 -5.80 -7.64
CA ASP A 439 19.88 -7.02 -7.56
C ASP A 439 19.22 -8.13 -6.73
N PHE A 440 17.93 -8.33 -6.97
CA PHE A 440 17.19 -9.42 -6.34
C PHE A 440 17.72 -10.79 -6.77
N PRO A 441 17.69 -11.82 -5.90
CA PRO A 441 17.90 -13.19 -6.34
C PRO A 441 16.84 -13.54 -7.39
N MET A 442 17.22 -14.29 -8.41
CA MET A 442 16.30 -14.70 -9.47
C MET A 442 15.36 -15.80 -8.99
N PHE A 443 15.88 -16.69 -8.15
CA PHE A 443 15.19 -17.86 -7.63
C PHE A 443 15.29 -17.95 -6.11
N GLU A 444 14.26 -18.50 -5.50
CA GLU A 444 14.22 -18.91 -4.10
C GLU A 444 13.90 -20.41 -4.03
N PHE A 445 14.63 -21.13 -3.16
CA PHE A 445 14.38 -22.56 -2.96
C PHE A 445 13.24 -22.74 -1.97
N ASP A 446 12.18 -23.39 -2.41
CA ASP A 446 11.04 -23.75 -1.57
C ASP A 446 11.31 -25.12 -0.91
N GLU A 447 11.53 -25.11 0.40
CA GLU A 447 11.78 -26.33 1.19
C GLU A 447 10.58 -27.28 1.18
N GLU A 448 9.35 -26.80 1.05
CA GLU A 448 8.15 -27.63 1.08
C GLU A 448 7.97 -28.39 -0.24
N SER A 449 8.06 -27.71 -1.36
CA SER A 449 7.93 -28.32 -2.69
C SER A 449 9.25 -28.90 -3.23
N GLN A 450 10.39 -28.69 -2.54
CA GLN A 450 11.74 -29.16 -2.93
C GLN A 450 12.14 -28.71 -4.34
N ARG A 451 11.80 -27.47 -4.70
CA ARG A 451 12.11 -26.88 -6.01
C ARG A 451 12.38 -25.37 -5.90
N TYR A 452 13.02 -24.85 -6.92
CA TYR A 452 13.14 -23.40 -7.07
C TYR A 452 11.83 -22.77 -7.54
N THR A 453 11.54 -21.57 -7.05
CA THR A 453 10.47 -20.69 -7.50
C THR A 453 11.09 -19.36 -7.94
N ALA A 454 10.46 -18.66 -8.89
CA ALA A 454 10.90 -17.33 -9.28
C ALA A 454 10.54 -16.31 -8.18
N VAL A 455 11.47 -15.43 -7.82
CA VAL A 455 11.23 -14.39 -6.81
C VAL A 455 10.23 -13.36 -7.32
N HIS A 456 10.36 -12.91 -8.57
CA HIS A 456 9.38 -12.02 -9.22
C HIS A 456 8.42 -12.83 -10.09
N HIS A 457 8.83 -13.14 -11.32
CA HIS A 457 8.08 -13.98 -12.24
C HIS A 457 9.01 -14.67 -13.26
N PRO A 458 8.55 -15.74 -13.96
CA PRO A 458 9.41 -16.53 -14.85
C PRO A 458 9.97 -15.79 -16.07
N PHE A 459 9.50 -14.58 -16.35
CA PHE A 459 9.93 -13.78 -17.51
C PHE A 459 10.95 -12.69 -17.16
N THR A 460 11.41 -12.64 -15.91
CA THR A 460 12.47 -11.74 -15.45
C THR A 460 13.81 -12.15 -16.03
N ALA A 461 14.56 -11.20 -16.57
CA ALA A 461 15.90 -11.45 -17.12
C ALA A 461 16.96 -11.58 -16.01
N PRO A 462 17.94 -12.49 -16.16
CA PRO A 462 19.12 -12.53 -15.31
C PRO A 462 20.03 -11.34 -15.59
N LYS A 463 20.91 -11.01 -14.64
CA LYS A 463 22.04 -10.11 -14.88
C LYS A 463 22.93 -10.67 -15.99
N ASP A 464 23.63 -9.80 -16.69
CA ASP A 464 24.55 -10.18 -17.75
C ASP A 464 25.64 -11.10 -17.20
N GLY A 465 25.85 -12.23 -17.88
CA GLY A 465 26.79 -13.28 -17.45
C GLY A 465 26.24 -14.27 -16.43
N HIS A 466 24.98 -14.15 -16.00
CA HIS A 466 24.35 -15.10 -15.09
C HIS A 466 23.46 -16.14 -15.79
N GLU A 467 23.39 -16.13 -17.13
CA GLU A 467 22.49 -17.00 -17.89
C GLU A 467 22.78 -18.50 -17.67
N ASP A 468 24.06 -18.88 -17.47
CA ASP A 468 24.41 -20.26 -17.17
C ASP A 468 24.18 -20.64 -15.71
N TRP A 469 24.22 -19.67 -14.81
CA TRP A 469 23.94 -19.90 -13.38
C TRP A 469 22.49 -20.28 -13.12
N MET A 470 21.56 -19.89 -13.98
CA MET A 470 20.16 -20.31 -13.85
C MET A 470 20.02 -21.84 -13.74
N VAL A 471 20.90 -22.59 -14.42
CA VAL A 471 20.88 -24.07 -14.43
C VAL A 471 21.93 -24.63 -13.48
N THR A 472 23.14 -24.05 -13.45
CA THR A 472 24.29 -24.60 -12.74
C THR A 472 24.38 -24.21 -11.26
N ALA A 473 23.89 -23.03 -10.91
CA ALA A 473 23.92 -22.45 -9.54
C ALA A 473 22.75 -21.46 -9.34
N PRO A 474 21.47 -21.92 -9.38
CA PRO A 474 20.30 -21.04 -9.32
C PRO A 474 20.31 -20.11 -8.11
N GLU A 475 20.85 -20.57 -6.98
CA GLU A 475 20.98 -19.80 -5.73
C GLU A 475 21.90 -18.58 -5.84
N LYS A 476 22.74 -18.51 -6.88
CA LYS A 476 23.67 -17.38 -7.14
C LYS A 476 23.16 -16.46 -8.22
N CYS A 477 22.12 -16.85 -8.93
CA CYS A 477 21.60 -16.10 -10.08
C CYS A 477 20.89 -14.83 -9.60
N ILE A 478 21.34 -13.68 -10.07
CA ILE A 478 20.77 -12.37 -9.78
C ILE A 478 19.90 -11.92 -10.96
N ALA A 479 18.73 -11.40 -10.64
CA ALA A 479 17.77 -10.86 -11.60
C ALA A 479 18.03 -9.38 -11.90
N LYS A 480 17.62 -8.94 -13.10
CA LYS A 480 17.46 -7.52 -13.44
C LYS A 480 16.11 -7.00 -12.89
N GLY A 481 15.95 -7.13 -11.57
CA GLY A 481 14.76 -6.70 -10.84
C GLY A 481 15.04 -5.46 -10.00
N TYR A 482 14.03 -4.62 -9.84
CA TYR A 482 14.11 -3.37 -9.08
C TYR A 482 12.76 -3.02 -8.47
N ASP A 483 12.78 -2.64 -7.18
CA ASP A 483 11.61 -2.17 -6.45
C ASP A 483 11.84 -0.75 -5.93
N MET A 484 10.83 0.10 -6.08
CA MET A 484 10.80 1.41 -5.44
C MET A 484 10.11 1.29 -4.09
N VAL A 485 10.85 1.67 -3.05
CA VAL A 485 10.37 1.66 -1.66
C VAL A 485 10.21 3.08 -1.17
N LEU A 486 9.13 3.38 -0.48
CA LEU A 486 8.85 4.66 0.14
C LEU A 486 8.37 4.43 1.58
N ASN A 487 9.11 4.94 2.56
CA ASN A 487 8.73 4.84 3.97
C ASN A 487 8.43 3.40 4.43
N GLY A 488 9.21 2.43 3.98
CA GLY A 488 9.04 1.02 4.32
C GLY A 488 7.96 0.28 3.53
N TRP A 489 7.38 0.91 2.52
CA TRP A 489 6.40 0.31 1.63
C TRP A 489 6.98 0.19 0.22
N GLU A 490 6.94 -0.98 -0.34
CA GLU A 490 7.11 -1.17 -1.79
C GLU A 490 5.92 -0.52 -2.50
N ILE A 491 6.17 0.60 -3.19
CA ILE A 491 5.14 1.32 -3.94
C ILE A 491 5.08 0.91 -5.41
N GLY A 492 6.11 0.26 -5.91
CA GLY A 492 6.16 -0.29 -7.26
C GLY A 492 7.38 -1.14 -7.46
N GLY A 493 7.27 -2.13 -8.33
CA GLY A 493 8.35 -3.05 -8.65
C GLY A 493 8.29 -3.50 -10.10
N GLY A 494 9.42 -3.93 -10.61
CA GLY A 494 9.55 -4.37 -11.98
C GLY A 494 10.87 -5.04 -12.31
N SER A 495 11.07 -5.31 -13.58
CA SER A 495 12.30 -5.92 -14.09
C SER A 495 12.50 -5.66 -15.58
N VAL A 496 13.69 -5.90 -16.07
CA VAL A 496 13.92 -6.18 -17.47
C VAL A 496 13.46 -7.61 -17.77
N ARG A 497 12.85 -7.82 -18.93
CA ARG A 497 12.25 -9.12 -19.31
C ARG A 497 13.19 -9.91 -20.19
N ILE A 498 13.01 -11.23 -20.18
CA ILE A 498 13.64 -12.10 -21.15
C ILE A 498 12.97 -11.87 -22.51
N HIS A 499 13.76 -11.60 -23.55
CA HIS A 499 13.28 -11.46 -24.92
C HIS A 499 13.84 -12.55 -25.86
N ARG A 500 14.73 -13.42 -25.36
CA ARG A 500 15.35 -14.51 -26.10
C ARG A 500 14.77 -15.85 -25.64
N ALA A 501 14.33 -16.65 -26.60
CA ALA A 501 13.71 -17.96 -26.34
C ALA A 501 14.66 -18.95 -25.66
N ASP A 502 15.96 -18.94 -25.99
CA ASP A 502 16.96 -19.82 -25.40
C ASP A 502 17.20 -19.50 -23.91
N VAL A 503 17.17 -18.23 -23.53
CA VAL A 503 17.28 -17.81 -22.13
C VAL A 503 16.01 -18.16 -21.36
N GLN A 504 14.83 -18.01 -21.98
CA GLN A 504 13.55 -18.36 -21.37
C GLN A 504 13.46 -19.86 -21.06
N GLN A 505 13.98 -20.70 -21.94
CA GLN A 505 14.00 -22.16 -21.72
C GLN A 505 14.84 -22.51 -20.48
N LYS A 506 16.00 -21.89 -20.27
CA LYS A 506 16.83 -22.11 -19.07
C LYS A 506 16.09 -21.78 -17.77
N VAL A 507 15.24 -20.75 -17.77
CA VAL A 507 14.38 -20.43 -16.60
C VAL A 507 13.39 -21.55 -16.33
N PHE A 508 12.71 -22.03 -17.38
CA PHE A 508 11.75 -23.12 -17.22
C PHE A 508 12.41 -24.41 -16.73
N ASP A 509 13.62 -24.72 -17.21
CA ASP A 509 14.41 -25.85 -16.74
C ASP A 509 14.76 -25.71 -15.26
N ALA A 510 15.20 -24.53 -14.81
CA ALA A 510 15.49 -24.24 -13.40
C ALA A 510 14.24 -24.39 -12.50
N LEU A 511 13.09 -23.97 -12.99
CA LEU A 511 11.78 -24.07 -12.29
C LEU A 511 11.14 -25.44 -12.42
N LYS A 512 11.74 -26.37 -13.19
CA LYS A 512 11.18 -27.70 -13.51
C LYS A 512 9.80 -27.64 -14.18
N ILE A 513 9.60 -26.63 -15.04
CA ILE A 513 8.40 -26.49 -15.87
C ILE A 513 8.64 -27.25 -17.18
N THR A 514 7.82 -28.26 -17.48
CA THR A 514 7.98 -29.03 -18.70
C THR A 514 7.60 -28.21 -19.94
N PRO A 515 8.12 -28.58 -21.15
CA PRO A 515 7.74 -27.90 -22.39
C PRO A 515 6.22 -27.90 -22.63
N GLU A 516 5.54 -28.98 -22.30
CA GLU A 516 4.08 -29.09 -22.43
C GLU A 516 3.36 -28.16 -21.48
N GLU A 517 3.83 -28.07 -20.22
CA GLU A 517 3.28 -27.13 -19.22
C GLU A 517 3.54 -25.68 -19.62
N ALA A 518 4.74 -25.36 -20.08
CA ALA A 518 5.10 -24.03 -20.57
C ALA A 518 4.22 -23.62 -21.75
N GLN A 519 4.04 -24.52 -22.74
CA GLN A 519 3.17 -24.25 -23.89
C GLN A 519 1.71 -24.12 -23.48
N LEU A 520 1.23 -24.95 -22.56
CA LEU A 520 -0.14 -24.86 -22.06
C LEU A 520 -0.43 -23.52 -21.37
N LYS A 521 0.47 -23.06 -20.53
CA LYS A 521 0.30 -21.84 -19.72
C LYS A 521 0.64 -20.57 -20.50
N PHE A 522 1.76 -20.56 -21.21
CA PHE A 522 2.41 -19.37 -21.77
C PHE A 522 2.64 -19.43 -23.29
N GLY A 523 2.07 -20.43 -23.98
CA GLY A 523 2.34 -20.70 -25.39
C GLY A 523 2.17 -19.46 -26.28
N PHE A 524 1.13 -18.67 -26.07
CA PHE A 524 0.88 -17.46 -26.84
C PHE A 524 1.98 -16.39 -26.69
N LEU A 525 2.63 -16.26 -25.52
CA LEU A 525 3.78 -15.39 -25.33
C LEU A 525 5.05 -15.99 -25.91
N LEU A 526 5.29 -17.30 -25.70
CA LEU A 526 6.45 -18.00 -26.23
C LEU A 526 6.48 -17.97 -27.77
N ASP A 527 5.32 -18.15 -28.40
CA ASP A 527 5.16 -18.03 -29.84
C ASP A 527 5.45 -16.60 -30.32
N ALA A 528 4.95 -15.59 -29.59
CA ALA A 528 5.21 -14.18 -29.92
C ALA A 528 6.70 -13.79 -29.81
N LEU A 529 7.41 -14.32 -28.82
CA LEU A 529 8.86 -14.03 -28.65
C LEU A 529 9.70 -14.48 -29.84
N GLN A 530 9.20 -15.40 -30.68
CA GLN A 530 9.90 -15.86 -31.90
C GLN A 530 9.86 -14.82 -33.04
N TYR A 531 8.99 -13.82 -32.98
CA TYR A 531 8.83 -12.79 -34.02
C TYR A 531 9.70 -11.55 -33.78
N GLY A 532 10.91 -11.71 -33.27
CA GLY A 532 11.85 -10.60 -33.09
C GLY A 532 11.45 -9.70 -31.93
N ALA A 533 11.17 -10.28 -30.78
CA ALA A 533 10.87 -9.53 -29.58
C ALA A 533 11.99 -8.53 -29.23
N PRO A 534 11.68 -7.26 -28.98
CA PRO A 534 12.70 -6.29 -28.57
C PRO A 534 13.16 -6.55 -27.15
N PRO A 535 14.37 -6.11 -26.76
CA PRO A 535 14.68 -5.93 -25.35
C PRO A 535 13.63 -5.03 -24.71
N HIS A 536 13.02 -5.45 -23.60
CA HIS A 536 11.94 -4.69 -22.95
C HIS A 536 11.95 -4.90 -21.44
N GLY A 537 11.37 -3.96 -20.74
CA GLY A 537 11.24 -3.98 -19.30
C GLY A 537 10.19 -2.99 -18.85
N GLY A 538 9.77 -3.13 -17.60
CA GLY A 538 8.75 -2.25 -17.07
C GLY A 538 8.58 -2.44 -15.57
N LEU A 539 7.55 -1.82 -15.05
CA LEU A 539 7.17 -1.94 -13.65
C LEU A 539 5.67 -1.72 -13.47
N ALA A 540 5.19 -2.00 -12.28
CA ALA A 540 3.84 -1.67 -11.86
C ALA A 540 3.88 -0.94 -10.52
N PHE A 541 3.19 0.19 -10.42
CA PHE A 541 2.98 0.89 -9.16
C PHE A 541 1.62 0.54 -8.56
N GLY A 542 1.58 0.30 -7.26
CA GLY A 542 0.33 0.17 -6.52
C GLY A 542 -0.28 1.54 -6.25
N LEU A 543 -1.27 1.95 -7.07
CA LEU A 543 -1.93 3.26 -6.90
C LEU A 543 -2.53 3.41 -5.51
N ASP A 544 -3.15 2.36 -5.00
CA ASP A 544 -3.77 2.38 -3.67
C ASP A 544 -2.72 2.61 -2.56
N ARG A 545 -1.54 1.99 -2.65
CA ARG A 545 -0.44 2.18 -1.70
C ARG A 545 0.13 3.60 -1.73
N ILE A 546 0.39 4.12 -2.94
CA ILE A 546 0.88 5.50 -3.11
C ILE A 546 -0.09 6.49 -2.47
N VAL A 547 -1.39 6.37 -2.76
CA VAL A 547 -2.40 7.27 -2.22
C VAL A 547 -2.55 7.12 -0.72
N THR A 548 -2.46 5.90 -0.17
CA THR A 548 -2.48 5.66 1.28
C THR A 548 -1.33 6.39 1.99
N LEU A 549 -0.11 6.30 1.45
CA LEU A 549 1.04 7.03 1.99
C LEU A 549 0.87 8.55 1.88
N MET A 550 0.40 9.05 0.73
CA MET A 550 0.24 10.49 0.49
C MET A 550 -0.87 11.13 1.33
N THR A 551 -1.91 10.37 1.68
CA THR A 551 -3.00 10.84 2.55
C THR A 551 -2.71 10.66 4.03
N GLY A 552 -1.74 9.82 4.39
CA GLY A 552 -1.49 9.41 5.78
C GLY A 552 -2.61 8.53 6.34
N ALA A 553 -3.39 7.87 5.48
CA ALA A 553 -4.48 7.00 5.91
C ALA A 553 -3.94 5.73 6.59
N ASP A 554 -4.63 5.26 7.62
CA ASP A 554 -4.26 4.07 8.38
C ASP A 554 -4.53 2.75 7.62
N SER A 555 -5.42 2.80 6.64
CA SER A 555 -5.85 1.63 5.88
C SER A 555 -5.99 1.95 4.39
N ILE A 556 -5.58 1.00 3.55
CA ILE A 556 -5.81 1.04 2.09
C ILE A 556 -7.31 1.17 1.75
N ARG A 557 -8.20 0.73 2.64
CA ARG A 557 -9.67 0.85 2.47
C ARG A 557 -10.17 2.29 2.54
N ASP A 558 -9.37 3.20 3.09
CA ASP A 558 -9.72 4.62 3.18
C ASP A 558 -9.43 5.42 1.90
N VAL A 559 -8.74 4.81 0.95
CA VAL A 559 -8.43 5.42 -0.34
C VAL A 559 -9.10 4.72 -1.53
N ILE A 560 -9.96 3.74 -1.25
CA ILE A 560 -10.76 2.99 -2.23
C ILE A 560 -12.24 3.28 -1.96
N ALA A 561 -13.01 3.65 -2.98
CA ALA A 561 -14.41 4.02 -2.80
C ALA A 561 -15.26 2.88 -2.21
N PHE A 562 -15.14 1.67 -2.75
CA PHE A 562 -15.90 0.49 -2.35
C PHE A 562 -14.96 -0.70 -2.11
N PRO A 563 -14.21 -0.72 -0.99
CA PRO A 563 -13.26 -1.78 -0.69
C PRO A 563 -13.96 -3.03 -0.16
N LYS A 564 -13.21 -4.14 -0.10
CA LYS A 564 -13.60 -5.34 0.64
C LYS A 564 -13.04 -5.32 2.06
N THR A 565 -13.72 -6.00 2.99
CA THR A 565 -13.20 -6.30 4.33
C THR A 565 -12.01 -7.26 4.28
N GLN A 566 -11.37 -7.51 5.41
CA GLN A 566 -10.33 -8.56 5.52
C GLN A 566 -10.82 -9.97 5.19
N ARG A 567 -12.15 -10.19 5.23
CA ARG A 567 -12.78 -11.46 4.82
C ARG A 567 -13.23 -11.46 3.36
N ALA A 568 -12.71 -10.57 2.53
CA ALA A 568 -13.06 -10.42 1.11
C ALA A 568 -14.57 -10.17 0.85
N GLN A 569 -15.25 -9.48 1.76
CA GLN A 569 -16.69 -9.18 1.68
C GLN A 569 -16.93 -7.69 1.45
N CYS A 570 -17.95 -7.35 0.68
CA CYS A 570 -18.49 -6.00 0.58
C CYS A 570 -19.72 -5.89 1.49
N LEU A 571 -19.63 -5.13 2.59
CA LEU A 571 -20.74 -5.00 3.53
C LEU A 571 -21.89 -4.15 2.97
N LEU A 572 -21.61 -3.24 2.03
CA LEU A 572 -22.63 -2.42 1.37
C LEU A 572 -23.53 -3.25 0.44
N THR A 573 -22.92 -4.07 -0.42
CA THR A 573 -23.62 -4.85 -1.45
C THR A 573 -23.91 -6.28 -1.02
N GLN A 574 -23.36 -6.71 0.14
CA GLN A 574 -23.41 -8.08 0.65
C GLN A 574 -22.78 -9.11 -0.30
N ALA A 575 -21.82 -8.67 -1.12
CA ALA A 575 -21.04 -9.58 -1.97
C ALA A 575 -19.88 -10.23 -1.18
N PRO A 576 -19.55 -11.52 -1.41
CA PRO A 576 -20.21 -12.44 -2.34
C PRO A 576 -21.58 -12.89 -1.85
N SER A 577 -22.47 -13.20 -2.76
CA SER A 577 -23.84 -13.65 -2.48
C SER A 577 -24.17 -14.92 -3.27
N PRO A 578 -25.15 -15.71 -2.82
CA PRO A 578 -25.66 -16.84 -3.60
C PRO A 578 -26.20 -16.39 -4.96
N VAL A 579 -26.08 -17.28 -5.95
CA VAL A 579 -26.72 -17.14 -7.26
C VAL A 579 -27.83 -18.18 -7.40
N ASP A 580 -28.80 -17.92 -8.30
CA ASP A 580 -29.91 -18.84 -8.47
C ASP A 580 -29.50 -20.13 -9.18
N GLU A 581 -30.29 -21.20 -8.93
CA GLU A 581 -30.04 -22.54 -9.46
C GLU A 581 -30.12 -22.59 -11.00
N LYS A 582 -30.90 -21.69 -11.63
CA LYS A 582 -31.00 -21.60 -13.07
C LYS A 582 -29.69 -21.13 -13.68
N GLN A 583 -29.06 -20.10 -13.09
CA GLN A 583 -27.75 -19.61 -13.53
C GLN A 583 -26.68 -20.70 -13.38
N LEU A 584 -26.67 -21.43 -12.25
CA LEU A 584 -25.71 -22.51 -12.04
C LEU A 584 -25.85 -23.62 -13.09
N ARG A 585 -27.10 -23.99 -13.44
CA ARG A 585 -27.37 -24.96 -14.50
C ARG A 585 -26.91 -24.49 -15.87
N GLU A 586 -27.16 -23.22 -16.22
CA GLU A 586 -26.70 -22.62 -17.47
C GLU A 586 -25.17 -22.57 -17.59
N LEU A 587 -24.46 -22.55 -16.44
CA LEU A 587 -23.01 -22.59 -16.35
C LEU A 587 -22.45 -24.02 -16.19
N HIS A 588 -23.30 -25.05 -16.17
CA HIS A 588 -22.93 -26.45 -15.90
C HIS A 588 -22.19 -26.64 -14.57
N ILE A 589 -22.52 -25.83 -13.56
CA ILE A 589 -21.90 -25.86 -12.22
C ILE A 589 -22.85 -26.49 -11.22
N ARG A 590 -22.32 -27.42 -10.41
CA ARG A 590 -22.99 -27.99 -9.26
C ARG A 590 -22.22 -27.71 -7.98
N LEU A 591 -22.89 -27.10 -7.01
CA LEU A 591 -22.31 -26.86 -5.70
C LEU A 591 -22.23 -28.19 -4.92
N ARG A 592 -21.09 -28.43 -4.26
CA ARG A 592 -20.89 -29.59 -3.38
C ARG A 592 -20.94 -29.11 -1.92
N ASN A 593 -21.72 -29.82 -1.09
CA ASN A 593 -21.74 -29.65 0.38
C ASN A 593 -21.91 -28.21 0.87
N VAL A 594 -22.82 -27.46 0.24
CA VAL A 594 -23.22 -26.16 0.81
C VAL A 594 -24.13 -26.44 1.99
N THR A 595 -23.59 -26.44 3.21
CA THR A 595 -24.40 -26.26 4.40
C THR A 595 -25.02 -24.87 4.27
N ALA A 596 -26.36 -24.81 4.24
CA ALA A 596 -27.07 -23.53 4.24
C ALA A 596 -26.52 -22.72 5.43
N ALA A 597 -25.96 -21.53 5.14
CA ALA A 597 -25.63 -20.60 6.19
C ALA A 597 -26.93 -20.23 6.89
N ALA A 598 -27.03 -20.57 8.18
CA ALA A 598 -28.15 -20.23 9.03
C ALA A 598 -28.21 -18.71 9.31
#